data_00b2559e5eb5b69ce5473dda189cbd66
#
_entry.id   00b2559e5eb5b69ce5473dda189cbd66
#
_cell.length_a   1.000
_cell.length_b   1.000
_cell.length_c   1.000
_cell.angle_alpha   90.00
_cell.angle_beta   90.00
_cell.angle_gamma   90.00
#
_symmetry.space_group_name_H-M   'P 1'
#
loop_
_entity.id
_entity.type
_entity.pdbx_description
1 polymer ?
#
loop_
_entity_poly.entity_id
_entity_poly.type
_entity_poly.pdbx_seq_one_letter_code
_entity_poly.pdbx_strand_id
1 'polypeptide(L)'
;MTWFWKPQPAYRSQFKAEHVNILASMVRRNYPSNHRFICVTDSPEGIDSSIEIVPLWNDFATIPSPHGRLFPSCYRRLKAFSAEAREWFGDRFVSLDLDCVVTGNLAPLWDRKDDFIIWGDTHRTSPYNGSMFMMTAGCRKQVWDDFNPSTSPAITKAMGYLGSDQAWIGARLGTLEHKWTSKDGVCSYRNQIATKGGALPVGARIVFYHGNVDPWSPQAQSLKWVRDNYHL
;
A
#
# COMPACT_ATOMS: atom_id res chain seq x y z
N MET A 1 -2.49 1.74 8.85
CA MET A 1 -1.08 2.21 8.88
C MET A 1 -0.58 2.49 7.48
N THR A 2 0.40 3.37 7.34
CA THR A 2 1.05 3.69 6.06
C THR A 2 2.58 3.70 6.21
N TRP A 3 3.26 3.80 5.09
CA TRP A 3 4.72 3.75 4.99
C TRP A 3 5.23 5.04 4.38
N PHE A 4 6.17 5.70 5.06
CA PHE A 4 6.83 6.88 4.56
C PHE A 4 8.32 6.84 4.91
N TRP A 5 9.17 6.86 3.91
CA TRP A 5 10.62 7.08 4.07
C TRP A 5 11.14 7.92 2.91
N LYS A 6 12.29 8.51 3.09
CA LYS A 6 12.89 9.34 2.05
C LYS A 6 13.09 8.52 0.78
N PRO A 7 12.48 8.89 -0.34
CA PRO A 7 12.71 8.21 -1.59
C PRO A 7 14.15 8.43 -2.07
N GLN A 8 14.68 7.45 -2.82
CA GLN A 8 15.97 7.64 -3.47
C GLN A 8 15.87 8.77 -4.52
N PRO A 9 16.93 9.59 -4.73
CA PRO A 9 16.88 10.73 -5.63
C PRO A 9 16.46 10.40 -7.06
N ALA A 10 16.80 9.20 -7.55
CA ALA A 10 16.41 8.73 -8.89
C ALA A 10 14.97 8.21 -8.98
N TYR A 11 14.28 8.11 -7.84
CA TYR A 11 12.92 7.60 -7.85
C TYR A 11 11.92 8.70 -8.21
N ARG A 12 10.99 8.39 -9.11
CA ARG A 12 10.05 9.35 -9.67
C ARG A 12 9.14 9.99 -8.61
N SER A 13 8.55 9.18 -7.75
CA SER A 13 7.60 9.66 -6.74
C SER A 13 8.34 10.17 -5.52
N GLN A 14 8.27 11.49 -5.32
CA GLN A 14 8.87 12.16 -4.17
C GLN A 14 7.82 12.36 -3.09
N PHE A 15 7.69 11.37 -2.20
CA PHE A 15 6.76 11.45 -1.08
C PHE A 15 7.20 12.51 -0.06
N LYS A 16 6.22 13.10 0.63
CA LYS A 16 6.40 14.12 1.67
C LYS A 16 5.49 13.83 2.85
N ALA A 17 5.79 14.39 4.02
CA ALA A 17 4.95 14.31 5.21
C ALA A 17 3.51 14.79 4.96
N GLU A 18 3.33 15.80 4.10
CA GLU A 18 2.02 16.30 3.67
C GLU A 18 1.14 15.18 3.09
N HIS A 19 1.71 14.25 2.30
CA HIS A 19 0.93 13.14 1.73
C HIS A 19 0.46 12.16 2.81
N VAL A 20 1.23 11.99 3.89
CA VAL A 20 0.82 11.20 5.07
C VAL A 20 -0.37 11.88 5.75
N ASN A 21 -0.28 13.21 5.97
CA ASN A 21 -1.32 13.99 6.61
C ASN A 21 -2.63 13.97 5.80
N ILE A 22 -2.53 14.12 4.48
CA ILE A 22 -3.67 14.03 3.55
C ILE A 22 -4.29 12.63 3.60
N LEU A 23 -3.49 11.56 3.56
CA LEU A 23 -4.03 10.20 3.64
C LEU A 23 -4.75 9.97 4.98
N ALA A 24 -4.18 10.41 6.10
CA ALA A 24 -4.82 10.29 7.40
C ALA A 24 -6.16 11.05 7.44
N SER A 25 -6.21 12.25 6.86
CA SER A 25 -7.43 13.04 6.75
C SER A 25 -8.48 12.34 5.89
N MET A 26 -8.11 11.81 4.72
CA MET A 26 -9.02 11.04 3.86
C MET A 26 -9.58 9.80 4.58
N VAL A 27 -8.74 9.08 5.32
CA VAL A 27 -9.18 7.90 6.09
C VAL A 27 -10.17 8.32 7.18
N ARG A 28 -9.88 9.36 7.96
CA ARG A 28 -10.78 9.85 9.02
C ARG A 28 -12.15 10.27 8.48
N ARG A 29 -12.20 10.93 7.33
CA ARG A 29 -13.47 11.32 6.69
C ARG A 29 -14.31 10.14 6.18
N ASN A 30 -13.65 9.02 5.84
CA ASN A 30 -14.28 7.91 5.13
C ASN A 30 -14.34 6.60 5.93
N TYR A 31 -13.81 6.57 7.15
CA TYR A 31 -13.88 5.41 8.03
C TYR A 31 -14.36 5.83 9.41
N PRO A 32 -15.65 5.63 9.73
CA PRO A 32 -16.27 6.15 10.94
C PRO A 32 -15.91 5.37 12.22
N SER A 33 -15.40 4.14 12.08
CA SER A 33 -15.05 3.31 13.24
C SER A 33 -13.79 3.86 13.93
N ASN A 34 -13.72 3.71 15.25
CA ASN A 34 -12.56 4.14 16.02
C ASN A 34 -11.31 3.40 15.56
N HIS A 35 -10.26 4.14 15.26
CA HIS A 35 -9.01 3.58 14.76
C HIS A 35 -7.80 4.47 15.10
N ARG A 36 -6.64 3.87 15.16
CA ARG A 36 -5.34 4.55 15.20
C ARG A 36 -4.83 4.72 13.77
N PHE A 37 -4.28 5.89 13.44
CA PHE A 37 -3.56 6.07 12.18
C PHE A 37 -2.06 6.08 12.48
N ILE A 38 -1.32 5.14 11.90
CA ILE A 38 0.09 4.91 12.18
C ILE A 38 0.90 5.15 10.92
N CYS A 39 2.01 5.87 11.04
CA CYS A 39 3.00 6.03 9.99
C CYS A 39 4.32 5.35 10.40
N VAL A 40 4.76 4.39 9.62
CA VAL A 40 6.09 3.79 9.77
C VAL A 40 7.09 4.63 8.98
N THR A 41 8.02 5.30 9.66
CA THR A 41 8.89 6.29 9.02
C THR A 41 10.24 6.46 9.72
N ASP A 42 11.25 6.86 8.95
CA ASP A 42 12.53 7.38 9.41
C ASP A 42 12.63 8.92 9.24
N SER A 43 11.53 9.57 8.87
CA SER A 43 11.47 11.02 8.59
C SER A 43 10.15 11.60 9.11
N PRO A 44 9.98 11.73 10.44
CA PRO A 44 8.71 12.13 11.05
C PRO A 44 8.42 13.64 10.96
N GLU A 45 9.38 14.47 10.55
CA GLU A 45 9.24 15.92 10.50
C GLU A 45 8.10 16.34 9.57
N GLY A 46 7.19 17.17 10.07
CA GLY A 46 6.03 17.68 9.33
C GLY A 46 4.83 16.73 9.30
N ILE A 47 4.92 15.55 9.90
CA ILE A 47 3.76 14.68 10.13
C ILE A 47 2.93 15.24 11.28
N ASP A 48 1.60 15.27 11.10
CA ASP A 48 0.64 15.75 12.09
C ASP A 48 0.75 14.95 13.41
N SER A 49 0.72 15.65 14.53
CA SER A 49 0.91 15.07 15.88
C SER A 49 -0.17 14.07 16.29
N SER A 50 -1.32 14.03 15.62
CA SER A 50 -2.36 13.02 15.83
C SER A 50 -2.09 11.69 15.12
N ILE A 51 -1.02 11.61 14.34
CA ILE A 51 -0.57 10.40 13.65
C ILE A 51 0.52 9.74 14.51
N GLU A 52 0.31 8.50 14.84
CA GLU A 52 1.27 7.74 15.62
C GLU A 52 2.48 7.36 14.77
N ILE A 53 3.68 7.60 15.28
CA ILE A 53 4.93 7.29 14.59
C ILE A 53 5.49 5.96 15.10
N VAL A 54 5.75 5.07 14.18
CA VAL A 54 6.55 3.87 14.41
C VAL A 54 7.89 4.04 13.67
N PRO A 55 9.03 3.96 14.37
CA PRO A 55 10.33 4.09 13.72
C PRO A 55 10.54 3.01 12.65
N LEU A 56 10.96 3.44 11.46
CA LEU A 56 11.25 2.52 10.37
C LEU A 56 12.52 1.72 10.67
N TRP A 57 12.42 0.42 10.63
CA TRP A 57 13.52 -0.52 10.86
C TRP A 57 14.48 -0.65 9.66
N ASN A 58 15.66 -1.22 9.90
CA ASN A 58 16.68 -1.41 8.88
C ASN A 58 16.66 -2.77 8.20
N ASP A 59 15.78 -3.67 8.63
CA ASP A 59 15.64 -4.98 8.03
C ASP A 59 15.40 -4.84 6.51
N PHE A 60 16.20 -5.53 5.72
CA PHE A 60 16.13 -5.55 4.26
C PHE A 60 16.27 -4.18 3.56
N ALA A 61 16.76 -3.15 4.25
CA ALA A 61 16.90 -1.79 3.71
C ALA A 61 17.81 -1.71 2.47
N THR A 62 18.81 -2.60 2.41
CA THR A 62 19.82 -2.61 1.34
C THR A 62 19.54 -3.60 0.22
N ILE A 63 18.45 -4.39 0.33
CA ILE A 63 18.10 -5.37 -0.70
C ILE A 63 17.58 -4.65 -1.93
N PRO A 64 18.22 -4.77 -3.11
CA PRO A 64 17.76 -4.07 -4.31
C PRO A 64 16.48 -4.69 -4.86
N SER A 65 15.71 -3.87 -5.58
CA SER A 65 14.58 -4.40 -6.34
C SER A 65 15.06 -5.39 -7.41
N PRO A 66 14.36 -6.52 -7.61
CA PRO A 66 14.72 -7.49 -8.65
C PRO A 66 14.55 -6.94 -10.08
N HIS A 67 13.88 -5.78 -10.23
CA HIS A 67 13.64 -5.11 -11.51
C HIS A 67 14.64 -4.01 -11.84
N GLY A 68 15.68 -3.83 -11.01
CA GLY A 68 16.76 -2.86 -11.23
C GLY A 68 16.71 -1.65 -10.30
N ARG A 69 17.79 -0.86 -10.34
CA ARG A 69 18.03 0.24 -9.37
C ARG A 69 17.04 1.41 -9.45
N LEU A 70 16.34 1.55 -10.56
CA LEU A 70 15.34 2.63 -10.73
C LEU A 70 13.97 2.27 -10.10
N PHE A 71 13.80 1.04 -9.66
CA PHE A 71 12.57 0.58 -9.01
C PHE A 71 12.75 0.57 -7.50
N PRO A 72 11.73 0.98 -6.74
CA PRO A 72 11.82 0.94 -5.28
C PRO A 72 11.93 -0.50 -4.79
N SER A 73 12.70 -0.69 -3.73
CA SER A 73 12.70 -1.93 -2.97
C SER A 73 11.85 -1.74 -1.72
N CYS A 74 10.74 -2.46 -1.66
CA CYS A 74 9.79 -2.38 -0.55
C CYS A 74 9.94 -3.57 0.43
N TYR A 75 11.03 -4.32 0.39
CA TYR A 75 11.22 -5.50 1.26
C TYR A 75 11.19 -5.17 2.76
N ARG A 76 11.52 -3.95 3.16
CA ARG A 76 11.36 -3.48 4.55
C ARG A 76 9.93 -3.68 5.07
N ARG A 77 8.92 -3.59 4.19
CA ARG A 77 7.51 -3.76 4.51
C ARG A 77 7.13 -5.19 4.93
N LEU A 78 7.95 -6.18 4.56
CA LEU A 78 7.72 -7.57 4.93
C LEU A 78 7.71 -7.78 6.45
N LYS A 79 8.36 -6.89 7.22
CA LYS A 79 8.35 -6.95 8.69
C LYS A 79 6.94 -6.76 9.29
N ALA A 80 6.00 -6.19 8.56
CA ALA A 80 4.59 -6.18 8.96
C ALA A 80 3.99 -7.60 9.10
N PHE A 81 4.63 -8.60 8.53
CA PHE A 81 4.22 -10.00 8.65
C PHE A 81 4.92 -10.75 9.80
N SER A 82 5.86 -10.11 10.50
CA SER A 82 6.54 -10.70 11.65
C SER A 82 5.60 -10.87 12.85
N ALA A 83 6.01 -11.68 13.81
CA ALA A 83 5.30 -11.82 15.08
C ALA A 83 5.24 -10.50 15.89
N GLU A 84 6.27 -9.64 15.73
CA GLU A 84 6.38 -8.34 16.39
C GLU A 84 5.36 -7.31 15.88
N ALA A 85 4.76 -7.52 14.71
CA ALA A 85 3.81 -6.57 14.10
C ALA A 85 2.64 -6.21 15.02
N ARG A 86 2.24 -7.13 15.91
CA ARG A 86 1.19 -6.90 16.91
C ARG A 86 1.54 -5.79 17.88
N GLU A 87 2.80 -5.67 18.28
CA GLU A 87 3.26 -4.66 19.23
C GLU A 87 3.11 -3.24 18.67
N TRP A 88 3.33 -3.09 17.36
CA TRP A 88 3.24 -1.79 16.69
C TRP A 88 1.83 -1.46 16.20
N PHE A 89 1.14 -2.43 15.62
CA PHE A 89 -0.09 -2.21 14.86
C PHE A 89 -1.35 -2.68 15.56
N GLY A 90 -1.23 -3.45 16.66
CA GLY A 90 -2.34 -4.11 17.35
C GLY A 90 -2.73 -5.42 16.68
N ASP A 91 -3.85 -6.00 17.16
CA ASP A 91 -4.29 -7.33 16.72
C ASP A 91 -4.70 -7.38 15.24
N ARG A 92 -5.17 -6.28 14.70
CA ARG A 92 -5.65 -6.19 13.33
C ARG A 92 -5.34 -4.83 12.74
N PHE A 93 -4.82 -4.82 11.53
CA PHE A 93 -4.45 -3.57 10.86
C PHE A 93 -4.64 -3.64 9.34
N VAL A 94 -4.75 -2.45 8.73
CA VAL A 94 -4.73 -2.24 7.29
C VAL A 94 -3.46 -1.50 6.92
N SER A 95 -2.72 -1.99 5.93
CA SER A 95 -1.58 -1.31 5.30
C SER A 95 -2.04 -0.61 4.04
N LEU A 96 -1.65 0.66 3.88
CA LEU A 96 -1.96 1.49 2.72
C LEU A 96 -0.71 2.16 2.17
N ASP A 97 -0.59 2.20 0.85
CA ASP A 97 0.36 3.08 0.17
C ASP A 97 -0.13 4.53 0.18
N LEU A 98 0.82 5.48 0.11
CA LEU A 98 0.53 6.92 0.13
C LEU A 98 -0.08 7.44 -1.18
N ASP A 99 0.17 6.76 -2.29
CA ASP A 99 -0.27 7.16 -3.62
C ASP A 99 -1.71 6.68 -3.91
N CYS A 100 -2.63 7.03 -3.03
CA CYS A 100 -4.04 6.72 -3.22
C CYS A 100 -4.96 7.92 -2.94
N VAL A 101 -6.19 7.82 -3.44
CA VAL A 101 -7.28 8.75 -3.13
C VAL A 101 -8.46 7.95 -2.59
N VAL A 102 -8.88 8.25 -1.36
CA VAL A 102 -10.09 7.66 -0.78
C VAL A 102 -11.29 8.48 -1.24
N THR A 103 -12.23 7.82 -1.88
CA THR A 103 -13.38 8.44 -2.55
C THR A 103 -14.73 8.05 -1.94
N GLY A 104 -14.73 7.18 -0.93
CA GLY A 104 -15.97 6.73 -0.30
C GLY A 104 -15.75 5.89 0.95
N ASN A 105 -16.85 5.51 1.58
CA ASN A 105 -16.87 4.77 2.84
C ASN A 105 -16.01 3.50 2.80
N LEU A 106 -15.04 3.39 3.70
CA LEU A 106 -14.10 2.27 3.81
C LEU A 106 -14.60 1.11 4.67
N ALA A 107 -15.65 1.30 5.48
CA ALA A 107 -16.16 0.26 6.38
C ALA A 107 -16.46 -1.07 5.65
N PRO A 108 -17.08 -1.11 4.46
CA PRO A 108 -17.30 -2.37 3.75
C PRO A 108 -16.01 -3.10 3.33
N LEU A 109 -14.87 -2.39 3.28
CA LEU A 109 -13.58 -2.99 2.99
C LEU A 109 -12.89 -3.51 4.26
N TRP A 110 -13.03 -2.81 5.39
CA TRP A 110 -12.20 -3.01 6.58
C TRP A 110 -12.93 -3.67 7.75
N ASP A 111 -14.27 -3.59 7.83
CA ASP A 111 -15.07 -4.27 8.85
C ASP A 111 -15.36 -5.74 8.50
N ARG A 112 -14.49 -6.36 7.70
CA ARG A 112 -14.58 -7.76 7.29
C ARG A 112 -14.00 -8.67 8.38
N LYS A 113 -14.40 -9.95 8.33
CA LYS A 113 -13.91 -10.97 9.28
C LYS A 113 -12.69 -11.76 8.78
N ASP A 114 -12.23 -11.47 7.55
CA ASP A 114 -11.07 -12.16 6.98
C ASP A 114 -9.84 -11.94 7.87
N ASP A 115 -9.07 -12.99 8.14
CA ASP A 115 -7.81 -12.89 8.86
C ASP A 115 -6.71 -12.27 8.00
N PHE A 116 -6.80 -12.44 6.67
CA PHE A 116 -5.96 -11.80 5.67
C PHE A 116 -6.77 -11.52 4.40
N ILE A 117 -6.60 -10.34 3.85
CA ILE A 117 -7.12 -9.95 2.54
C ILE A 117 -6.19 -8.92 1.91
N ILE A 118 -5.97 -9.00 0.62
CA ILE A 118 -5.03 -8.15 -0.13
C ILE A 118 -5.65 -7.68 -1.44
N TRP A 119 -5.21 -6.55 -1.97
CA TRP A 119 -5.68 -6.09 -3.26
C TRP A 119 -5.22 -7.01 -4.39
N GLY A 120 -6.14 -7.42 -5.25
CA GLY A 120 -5.92 -8.26 -6.43
C GLY A 120 -6.26 -7.55 -7.74
N ASP A 121 -6.28 -8.34 -8.83
CA ASP A 121 -6.73 -7.94 -10.18
C ASP A 121 -5.99 -6.77 -10.84
N THR A 122 -4.77 -6.45 -10.39
CA THR A 122 -4.01 -5.33 -10.93
C THR A 122 -3.04 -5.72 -12.03
N HIS A 123 -2.66 -6.98 -12.09
CA HIS A 123 -1.70 -7.48 -13.07
C HIS A 123 -1.98 -8.92 -13.49
N ARG A 124 -1.65 -9.28 -14.74
CA ARG A 124 -1.93 -10.63 -15.27
C ARG A 124 -1.09 -11.74 -14.64
N THR A 125 0.15 -11.43 -14.26
CA THR A 125 1.08 -12.44 -13.74
C THR A 125 1.19 -12.41 -12.22
N SER A 126 1.18 -11.24 -11.59
CA SER A 126 1.29 -11.12 -10.13
C SER A 126 -0.08 -11.31 -9.48
N PRO A 127 -0.23 -12.23 -8.52
CA PRO A 127 -1.55 -12.52 -7.91
C PRO A 127 -2.08 -11.38 -7.06
N TYR A 128 -1.20 -10.53 -6.52
CA TYR A 128 -1.53 -9.47 -5.58
C TYR A 128 -0.82 -8.17 -5.89
N ASN A 129 -1.37 -7.08 -5.32
CA ASN A 129 -0.75 -5.78 -5.25
C ASN A 129 -0.61 -5.36 -3.77
N GLY A 130 0.60 -4.98 -3.38
CA GLY A 130 0.94 -4.64 -1.99
C GLY A 130 0.44 -3.26 -1.52
N SER A 131 -0.22 -2.49 -2.38
CA SER A 131 -0.68 -1.14 -2.02
C SER A 131 -1.78 -1.13 -0.95
N MET A 132 -2.54 -2.23 -0.82
CA MET A 132 -3.45 -2.42 0.29
C MET A 132 -3.54 -3.89 0.70
N PHE A 133 -3.35 -4.16 1.98
CA PHE A 133 -3.73 -5.41 2.62
C PHE A 133 -4.24 -5.17 4.03
N MET A 134 -5.06 -6.08 4.52
CA MET A 134 -5.53 -6.12 5.90
C MET A 134 -5.23 -7.49 6.48
N MET A 135 -4.79 -7.53 7.73
CA MET A 135 -4.48 -8.79 8.37
C MET A 135 -4.65 -8.77 9.89
N THR A 136 -4.93 -9.93 10.45
CA THR A 136 -4.68 -10.22 11.86
C THR A 136 -3.18 -10.41 12.04
N ALA A 137 -2.56 -9.70 12.97
CA ALA A 137 -1.12 -9.73 13.18
C ALA A 137 -0.62 -11.16 13.41
N GLY A 138 0.40 -11.56 12.64
CA GLY A 138 1.02 -12.87 12.69
C GLY A 138 0.29 -13.99 11.92
N CYS A 139 -0.86 -13.76 11.31
CA CYS A 139 -1.61 -14.81 10.59
C CYS A 139 -0.92 -15.33 9.33
N ARG A 140 0.05 -14.60 8.78
CA ARG A 140 0.84 -14.96 7.58
C ARG A 140 2.34 -14.77 7.81
N LYS A 141 2.84 -15.16 8.99
CA LYS A 141 4.24 -14.98 9.41
C LYS A 141 5.26 -15.62 8.45
N GLN A 142 4.88 -16.66 7.71
CA GLN A 142 5.74 -17.29 6.70
C GLN A 142 6.23 -16.33 5.61
N VAL A 143 5.53 -15.21 5.39
CA VAL A 143 5.99 -14.16 4.47
C VAL A 143 7.26 -13.49 4.99
N TRP A 144 7.38 -13.31 6.29
CA TRP A 144 8.57 -12.79 6.96
C TRP A 144 9.59 -13.90 7.22
N ASP A 145 9.18 -14.98 7.86
CA ASP A 145 10.07 -16.04 8.36
C ASP A 145 10.87 -16.72 7.24
N ASP A 146 10.26 -16.89 6.06
CA ASP A 146 10.88 -17.60 4.92
C ASP A 146 11.58 -16.68 3.93
N PHE A 147 11.58 -15.34 4.16
CA PHE A 147 12.26 -14.42 3.26
C PHE A 147 13.78 -14.55 3.38
N ASN A 148 14.42 -14.94 2.29
CA ASN A 148 15.87 -14.98 2.19
C ASN A 148 16.35 -13.89 1.23
N PRO A 149 17.12 -12.89 1.71
CA PRO A 149 17.61 -11.78 0.90
C PRO A 149 18.40 -12.18 -0.34
N SER A 150 19.10 -13.33 -0.28
CA SER A 150 19.95 -13.81 -1.36
C SER A 150 19.19 -14.56 -2.45
N THR A 151 18.05 -15.19 -2.12
CA THR A 151 17.35 -16.10 -3.06
C THR A 151 15.95 -15.64 -3.41
N SER A 152 15.19 -15.07 -2.46
CA SER A 152 13.79 -14.71 -2.66
C SER A 152 13.56 -13.70 -3.81
N PRO A 153 14.40 -12.66 -4.02
CA PRO A 153 14.27 -11.77 -5.17
C PRO A 153 14.44 -12.49 -6.52
N ALA A 154 15.36 -13.45 -6.61
CA ALA A 154 15.57 -14.21 -7.83
C ALA A 154 14.40 -15.16 -8.12
N ILE A 155 13.84 -15.79 -7.09
CA ILE A 155 12.66 -16.66 -7.20
C ILE A 155 11.49 -15.87 -7.78
N THR A 156 11.16 -14.72 -7.20
CA THR A 156 10.02 -13.90 -7.66
C THR A 156 10.20 -13.38 -9.08
N LYS A 157 11.43 -13.03 -9.45
CA LYS A 157 11.78 -12.62 -10.81
C LYS A 157 11.60 -13.78 -11.81
N ALA A 158 12.04 -15.00 -11.46
CA ALA A 158 11.86 -16.17 -12.29
C ALA A 158 10.39 -16.55 -12.50
N MET A 159 9.52 -16.25 -11.50
CA MET A 159 8.07 -16.41 -11.62
C MET A 159 7.40 -15.32 -12.50
N GLY A 160 8.14 -14.32 -12.93
CA GLY A 160 7.59 -13.17 -13.67
C GLY A 160 6.72 -12.23 -12.83
N TYR A 161 6.79 -12.31 -11.49
CA TYR A 161 6.03 -11.45 -10.60
C TYR A 161 6.67 -10.06 -10.53
N LEU A 162 5.82 -9.02 -10.49
CA LEU A 162 6.26 -7.63 -10.45
C LEU A 162 6.29 -7.07 -9.03
N GLY A 163 7.22 -6.14 -8.80
CA GLY A 163 7.44 -5.53 -7.50
C GLY A 163 8.43 -6.32 -6.65
N SER A 164 8.65 -5.86 -5.44
CA SER A 164 9.55 -6.50 -4.47
C SER A 164 8.74 -7.27 -3.41
N ASP A 165 8.18 -6.59 -2.44
CA ASP A 165 7.36 -7.17 -1.36
C ASP A 165 6.12 -7.89 -1.88
N GLN A 166 5.33 -7.25 -2.75
CA GLN A 166 4.12 -7.85 -3.31
C GLN A 166 4.42 -9.14 -4.13
N ALA A 167 5.54 -9.16 -4.84
CA ALA A 167 5.96 -10.32 -5.58
C ALA A 167 6.29 -11.48 -4.64
N TRP A 168 6.98 -11.20 -3.53
CA TRP A 168 7.28 -12.20 -2.52
C TRP A 168 6.03 -12.68 -1.78
N ILE A 169 5.13 -11.77 -1.39
CA ILE A 169 3.84 -12.14 -0.80
C ILE A 169 3.11 -13.13 -1.72
N GLY A 170 3.03 -12.82 -3.02
CA GLY A 170 2.41 -13.70 -4.00
C GLY A 170 3.12 -15.05 -4.15
N ALA A 171 4.45 -15.06 -4.22
CA ALA A 171 5.24 -16.28 -4.32
C ALA A 171 5.06 -17.16 -3.08
N ARG A 172 4.94 -16.57 -1.89
CA ARG A 172 4.88 -17.30 -0.64
C ARG A 172 3.47 -17.76 -0.25
N LEU A 173 2.44 -16.96 -0.55
CA LEU A 173 1.05 -17.28 -0.21
C LEU A 173 0.26 -17.94 -1.35
N GLY A 174 0.80 -17.97 -2.58
CA GLY A 174 0.09 -18.50 -3.75
C GLY A 174 -0.97 -17.53 -4.25
N THR A 175 -2.08 -18.06 -4.78
CA THR A 175 -3.10 -17.26 -5.49
C THR A 175 -4.47 -17.28 -4.84
N LEU A 176 -4.65 -18.00 -3.74
CA LEU A 176 -5.95 -18.34 -3.15
C LEU A 176 -6.36 -17.44 -1.97
N GLU A 177 -5.53 -16.48 -1.56
CA GLU A 177 -5.94 -15.53 -0.52
C GLU A 177 -7.13 -14.68 -0.97
N HIS A 178 -7.93 -14.24 -0.02
CA HIS A 178 -9.04 -13.34 -0.30
C HIS A 178 -8.53 -12.04 -0.90
N LYS A 179 -9.27 -11.50 -1.85
CA LYS A 179 -8.87 -10.30 -2.61
C LYS A 179 -9.96 -9.25 -2.63
N TRP A 180 -9.55 -8.00 -2.43
CA TRP A 180 -10.35 -6.90 -2.91
C TRP A 180 -10.13 -6.69 -4.41
N THR A 181 -11.19 -6.31 -5.08
CA THR A 181 -11.21 -6.05 -6.52
C THR A 181 -11.95 -4.75 -6.82
N SER A 182 -12.07 -4.40 -8.08
CA SER A 182 -12.92 -3.28 -8.50
C SER A 182 -14.39 -3.44 -8.15
N LYS A 183 -14.88 -4.66 -7.97
CA LYS A 183 -16.25 -4.94 -7.50
C LYS A 183 -16.47 -4.49 -6.05
N ASP A 184 -15.41 -4.49 -5.25
CA ASP A 184 -15.42 -4.00 -3.88
C ASP A 184 -15.19 -2.47 -3.80
N GLY A 185 -14.92 -1.83 -4.93
CA GLY A 185 -14.61 -0.40 -5.02
C GLY A 185 -13.13 -0.07 -4.85
N VAL A 186 -12.22 -1.06 -4.95
CA VAL A 186 -10.78 -0.87 -4.92
C VAL A 186 -10.27 -0.79 -6.36
N CYS A 187 -9.87 0.40 -6.79
CA CYS A 187 -9.62 0.70 -8.19
C CYS A 187 -8.17 1.08 -8.47
N SER A 188 -7.71 0.80 -9.68
CA SER A 188 -6.45 1.29 -10.23
C SER A 188 -6.70 2.51 -11.12
N TYR A 189 -6.05 3.63 -10.81
CA TYR A 189 -6.09 4.79 -11.69
C TYR A 189 -5.64 4.42 -13.12
N ARG A 190 -4.46 3.82 -13.24
CA ARG A 190 -3.87 3.47 -14.53
C ARG A 190 -4.74 2.52 -15.36
N ASN A 191 -5.25 1.47 -14.73
CA ASN A 191 -5.89 0.37 -15.47
C ASN A 191 -7.39 0.62 -15.73
N GLN A 192 -8.07 1.38 -14.86
CA GLN A 192 -9.54 1.45 -14.86
C GLN A 192 -10.09 2.86 -15.05
N ILE A 193 -9.30 3.90 -14.77
CA ILE A 193 -9.75 5.30 -14.80
C ILE A 193 -9.08 6.08 -15.94
N ALA A 194 -7.77 6.07 -16.01
CA ALA A 194 -7.05 6.80 -17.07
C ALA A 194 -7.46 6.37 -18.48
N THR A 195 -7.69 5.07 -18.67
CA THR A 195 -8.15 4.50 -19.95
C THR A 195 -9.60 4.84 -20.32
N LYS A 196 -10.34 5.41 -19.38
CA LYS A 196 -11.75 5.82 -19.53
C LYS A 196 -11.95 7.34 -19.38
N GLY A 197 -10.97 8.12 -19.77
CA GLY A 197 -11.06 9.59 -19.73
C GLY A 197 -11.05 10.20 -18.32
N GLY A 198 -10.61 9.47 -17.30
CA GLY A 198 -10.49 9.99 -15.94
C GLY A 198 -11.76 9.92 -15.08
N ALA A 199 -12.86 9.35 -15.59
CA ALA A 199 -14.11 9.22 -14.87
C ALA A 199 -13.99 8.24 -13.68
N LEU A 200 -14.43 8.66 -12.50
CA LEU A 200 -14.46 7.79 -11.31
C LEU A 200 -15.55 6.72 -11.49
N PRO A 201 -15.22 5.42 -11.34
CA PRO A 201 -16.22 4.37 -11.40
C PRO A 201 -17.28 4.50 -10.30
N VAL A 202 -18.52 4.17 -10.63
CA VAL A 202 -19.59 4.10 -9.62
C VAL A 202 -19.24 3.07 -8.56
N GLY A 203 -19.37 3.45 -7.30
CA GLY A 203 -19.02 2.60 -6.17
C GLY A 203 -17.52 2.54 -5.83
N ALA A 204 -16.67 3.32 -6.50
CA ALA A 204 -15.27 3.45 -6.11
C ALA A 204 -15.15 4.00 -4.68
N ARG A 205 -14.31 3.35 -3.86
CA ARG A 205 -14.05 3.70 -2.45
C ARG A 205 -12.62 4.16 -2.24
N ILE A 206 -11.70 3.56 -2.98
CA ILE A 206 -10.27 3.92 -2.95
C ILE A 206 -9.65 3.68 -4.32
N VAL A 207 -8.86 4.64 -4.78
CA VAL A 207 -8.16 4.59 -6.07
C VAL A 207 -6.67 4.68 -5.82
N PHE A 208 -5.92 3.65 -6.24
CA PHE A 208 -4.47 3.62 -6.15
C PHE A 208 -3.80 4.10 -7.43
N TYR A 209 -2.75 4.90 -7.27
CA TYR A 209 -1.95 5.51 -8.33
C TYR A 209 -0.60 4.80 -8.45
N HIS A 210 -0.59 3.63 -9.04
CA HIS A 210 0.66 2.92 -9.33
C HIS A 210 1.09 3.17 -10.79
N GLY A 211 2.31 3.60 -11.02
CA GLY A 211 2.84 3.91 -12.35
C GLY A 211 3.39 5.33 -12.45
N ASN A 212 3.04 6.08 -13.51
CA ASN A 212 3.67 7.36 -13.84
C ASN A 212 2.90 8.60 -13.36
N VAL A 213 1.75 8.43 -12.73
CA VAL A 213 0.90 9.52 -12.24
C VAL A 213 0.75 9.36 -10.74
N ASP A 214 0.88 10.44 -10.01
CA ASP A 214 0.64 10.50 -8.57
C ASP A 214 -0.61 11.32 -8.27
N PRO A 215 -1.29 11.13 -7.13
CA PRO A 215 -2.49 11.91 -6.76
C PRO A 215 -2.27 13.42 -6.76
N TRP A 216 -1.06 13.88 -6.43
CA TRP A 216 -0.68 15.29 -6.38
C TRP A 216 -0.17 15.84 -7.71
N SER A 217 -0.08 15.04 -8.76
CA SER A 217 0.37 15.50 -10.08
C SER A 217 -0.68 16.40 -10.76
N PRO A 218 -0.27 17.34 -11.62
CA PRO A 218 -1.21 18.20 -12.35
C PRO A 218 -2.29 17.41 -13.10
N GLN A 219 -1.91 16.27 -13.69
CA GLN A 219 -2.83 15.40 -14.41
C GLN A 219 -3.93 14.84 -13.49
N ALA A 220 -3.59 14.34 -12.32
CA ALA A 220 -4.57 13.85 -11.35
C ALA A 220 -5.40 15.01 -10.78
N GLN A 221 -4.76 16.12 -10.44
CA GLN A 221 -5.42 17.31 -9.91
C GLN A 221 -6.33 18.03 -10.92
N SER A 222 -6.23 17.75 -12.20
CA SER A 222 -7.23 18.25 -13.19
C SER A 222 -8.60 17.60 -13.01
N LEU A 223 -8.66 16.42 -12.40
CA LEU A 223 -9.89 15.69 -12.16
C LEU A 223 -10.62 16.22 -10.92
N LYS A 224 -11.89 16.61 -11.08
CA LYS A 224 -12.69 17.16 -9.99
C LYS A 224 -12.75 16.24 -8.78
N TRP A 225 -13.02 14.95 -8.98
CA TRP A 225 -13.14 14.00 -7.88
C TRP A 225 -11.82 13.80 -7.10
N VAL A 226 -10.65 14.04 -7.72
CA VAL A 226 -9.36 14.05 -7.00
C VAL A 226 -9.29 15.25 -6.07
N ARG A 227 -9.55 16.46 -6.58
CA ARG A 227 -9.53 17.68 -5.77
C ARG A 227 -10.55 17.65 -4.62
N ASP A 228 -11.73 17.09 -4.87
CA ASP A 228 -12.79 16.98 -3.87
C ASP A 228 -12.45 16.03 -2.71
N ASN A 229 -11.50 15.12 -2.89
CA ASN A 229 -11.15 14.10 -1.90
C ASN A 229 -9.71 14.18 -1.38
N TYR A 230 -8.74 14.54 -2.24
CA TYR A 230 -7.31 14.57 -1.90
C TYR A 230 -6.91 15.90 -1.26
N HIS A 231 -7.26 16.08 -0.01
CA HIS A 231 -6.96 17.28 0.78
C HIS A 231 -6.95 16.95 2.30
N LEU A 232 -6.44 17.89 3.11
CA LEU A 232 -6.48 17.85 4.58
C LEU A 232 -7.91 17.93 5.12
#